data_6d8781540076e234590e08680c70237d
#
_entry.id   6d8781540076e234590e08680c70237d
#
_cell.length_a   1.000
_cell.length_b   1.000
_cell.length_c   1.000
_cell.angle_alpha   90.00
_cell.angle_beta   90.00
_cell.angle_gamma   90.00
#
_symmetry.space_group_name_H-M   'P 1'
#
loop_
_entity.id
_entity.type
_entity.pdbx_description
1 polymer ?
#
loop_
_entity_poly.entity_id
_entity_poly.type
_entity_poly.pdbx_seq_one_letter_code
_entity_poly.pdbx_strand_id
1 'polypeptide(L)'
;MLFRSQATPVQGDDAAVEPEEPVELTDLDRARECLQAGKTLVLCKGETVYMSERQGIGQMLEYLEEKVDLRGFCAADKVIGRAAAMLFASAGVREVLGDVISRAALPVLEAYDISYRYGRLADRIINRRGDGLCPMEEAILAANTPREAYNILRGRYRTLTGYSPRTQKQE
;
A
#
# COMPACT_ATOMS: atom_id res chain seq x y z
N MET A 1 45.16 -42.69 -47.60
CA MET A 1 43.73 -42.44 -47.42
C MET A 1 43.58 -41.18 -46.60
N LEU A 2 43.18 -40.10 -47.21
CA LEU A 2 42.98 -38.80 -46.56
C LEU A 2 41.48 -38.67 -46.25
N PHE A 3 41.11 -38.67 -44.98
CA PHE A 3 39.77 -38.31 -44.56
C PHE A 3 39.65 -36.79 -44.48
N ARG A 4 38.91 -36.17 -45.39
CA ARG A 4 38.49 -34.78 -45.29
C ARG A 4 37.30 -34.71 -44.36
N SER A 5 37.51 -34.17 -43.19
CA SER A 5 36.43 -33.75 -42.30
C SER A 5 35.81 -32.49 -42.91
N GLN A 6 34.57 -32.59 -43.37
CA GLN A 6 33.77 -31.42 -43.74
C GLN A 6 33.09 -30.92 -42.47
N ALA A 7 33.59 -29.77 -41.98
CA ALA A 7 32.88 -29.02 -40.97
C ALA A 7 31.67 -28.33 -41.64
N THR A 8 30.47 -28.70 -41.26
CA THR A 8 29.26 -27.98 -41.59
C THR A 8 29.25 -26.64 -40.82
N PRO A 9 29.01 -25.49 -41.48
CA PRO A 9 28.85 -24.25 -40.76
C PRO A 9 27.54 -24.32 -39.96
N VAL A 10 27.68 -24.13 -38.66
CA VAL A 10 26.52 -23.87 -37.78
C VAL A 10 26.02 -22.47 -38.18
N GLN A 11 24.90 -22.42 -38.88
CA GLN A 11 24.15 -21.18 -39.02
C GLN A 11 23.66 -20.77 -37.63
N GLY A 12 24.29 -19.71 -37.11
CA GLY A 12 23.72 -19.04 -35.92
C GLY A 12 22.38 -18.45 -36.34
N ASP A 13 21.31 -18.91 -35.71
CA ASP A 13 20.06 -18.19 -35.68
C ASP A 13 20.32 -16.90 -34.93
N ASP A 14 20.63 -15.82 -35.67
CA ASP A 14 20.47 -14.45 -35.22
C ASP A 14 18.95 -14.24 -35.12
N ALA A 15 18.34 -14.77 -34.05
CA ALA A 15 17.05 -14.31 -33.62
C ALA A 15 17.23 -12.85 -33.23
N ALA A 16 16.81 -11.95 -34.12
CA ALA A 16 16.70 -10.54 -33.80
C ALA A 16 15.83 -10.45 -32.57
N VAL A 17 16.44 -10.09 -31.44
CA VAL A 17 15.72 -9.69 -30.22
C VAL A 17 14.99 -8.41 -30.61
N GLU A 18 13.69 -8.53 -30.90
CA GLU A 18 12.85 -7.37 -31.06
C GLU A 18 13.00 -6.49 -29.80
N PRO A 19 13.15 -5.17 -29.93
CA PRO A 19 13.23 -4.31 -28.76
C PRO A 19 11.92 -4.50 -27.98
N GLU A 20 12.04 -5.00 -26.75
CA GLU A 20 10.90 -5.08 -25.83
C GLU A 20 10.33 -3.67 -25.71
N GLU A 21 9.05 -3.50 -26.03
CA GLU A 21 8.37 -2.23 -25.83
C GLU A 21 8.51 -1.84 -24.34
N PRO A 22 8.76 -0.55 -24.03
CA PRO A 22 8.90 -0.14 -22.65
C PRO A 22 7.64 -0.53 -21.88
N VAL A 23 7.79 -1.40 -20.88
CA VAL A 23 6.69 -1.80 -20.01
C VAL A 23 6.25 -0.57 -19.23
N GLU A 24 5.06 -0.08 -19.53
CA GLU A 24 4.49 1.06 -18.81
C GLU A 24 4.23 0.64 -17.36
N LEU A 25 4.82 1.38 -16.42
CA LEU A 25 4.66 1.12 -14.98
C LEU A 25 3.19 1.30 -14.58
N THR A 26 2.67 0.34 -13.84
CA THR A 26 1.34 0.45 -13.24
C THR A 26 1.31 1.53 -12.16
N ASP A 27 0.12 1.97 -11.77
CA ASP A 27 -0.05 2.90 -10.65
C ASP A 27 0.59 2.36 -9.37
N LEU A 28 0.47 1.06 -9.12
CA LEU A 28 1.07 0.42 -7.94
C LEU A 28 2.59 0.38 -8.02
N ASP A 29 3.17 0.13 -9.20
CA ASP A 29 4.63 0.13 -9.38
C ASP A 29 5.21 1.53 -9.14
N ARG A 30 4.54 2.57 -9.63
CA ARG A 30 4.93 3.96 -9.37
C ARG A 30 4.81 4.33 -7.88
N ALA A 31 3.74 3.90 -7.23
CA ALA A 31 3.58 4.09 -5.79
C ALA A 31 4.67 3.38 -4.99
N ARG A 32 5.05 2.16 -5.40
CA ARG A 32 6.15 1.41 -4.81
C ARG A 32 7.49 2.14 -4.94
N GLU A 33 7.82 2.66 -6.12
CA GLU A 33 9.06 3.41 -6.33
C GLU A 33 9.14 4.62 -5.40
N CYS A 34 8.06 5.40 -5.28
CA CYS A 34 8.00 6.52 -4.36
C CYS A 34 8.15 6.09 -2.88
N LEU A 35 7.55 4.96 -2.50
CA LEU A 35 7.71 4.41 -1.15
C LEU A 35 9.17 4.04 -0.87
N GLN A 36 9.85 3.40 -1.81
CA GLN A 36 11.25 3.04 -1.71
C GLN A 36 12.17 4.26 -1.68
N ALA A 37 11.77 5.39 -2.26
CA ALA A 37 12.49 6.66 -2.22
C ALA A 37 12.37 7.40 -0.88
N GLY A 38 11.70 6.84 0.14
CA GLY A 38 11.65 7.36 1.49
C GLY A 38 10.27 7.85 1.97
N LYS A 39 9.23 7.67 1.16
CA LYS A 39 7.86 7.94 1.60
C LYS A 39 7.35 6.81 2.51
N THR A 40 6.36 7.12 3.33
CA THR A 40 5.72 6.15 4.22
C THR A 40 4.36 5.69 3.70
N LEU A 41 3.69 6.55 2.94
CA LEU A 41 2.42 6.30 2.28
C LEU A 41 2.41 7.00 0.93
N VAL A 42 2.01 6.29 -0.10
CA VAL A 42 1.82 6.81 -1.45
C VAL A 42 0.50 6.32 -2.01
N LEU A 43 -0.32 7.22 -2.52
CA LEU A 43 -1.57 6.91 -3.22
C LEU A 43 -1.44 7.42 -4.66
N CYS A 44 -1.72 6.57 -5.63
CA CYS A 44 -1.52 6.86 -7.04
C CYS A 44 -2.71 6.41 -7.88
N LYS A 45 -3.17 7.29 -8.76
CA LYS A 45 -4.17 7.00 -9.78
C LYS A 45 -3.91 7.88 -11.00
N GLY A 46 -3.42 7.29 -12.09
CA GLY A 46 -3.00 8.07 -13.24
C GLY A 46 -1.94 9.11 -12.87
N GLU A 47 -2.16 10.36 -13.19
CA GLU A 47 -1.24 11.46 -12.88
C GLU A 47 -1.42 12.02 -11.46
N THR A 48 -2.49 11.63 -10.76
CA THR A 48 -2.76 12.11 -9.39
C THR A 48 -2.00 11.27 -8.38
N VAL A 49 -1.15 11.90 -7.61
CA VAL A 49 -0.32 11.26 -6.58
C VAL A 49 -0.40 12.03 -5.28
N TYR A 50 -0.69 11.33 -4.19
CA TYR A 50 -0.59 11.83 -2.82
C TYR A 50 0.52 11.08 -2.10
N MET A 51 1.39 11.81 -1.41
CA MET A 51 2.53 11.22 -0.70
C MET A 51 2.64 11.77 0.71
N SER A 52 3.09 10.94 1.64
CA SER A 52 3.35 11.33 3.02
C SER A 52 4.64 10.70 3.54
N GLU A 53 5.29 11.39 4.45
CA GLU A 53 6.40 10.89 5.25
C GLU A 53 6.00 10.65 6.72
N ARG A 54 4.74 10.90 7.05
CA ARG A 54 4.20 10.67 8.39
C ARG A 54 4.10 9.18 8.66
N GLN A 55 4.47 8.79 9.87
CA GLN A 55 4.33 7.41 10.32
C GLN A 55 2.90 7.13 10.83
N GLY A 56 2.45 5.89 10.66
CA GLY A 56 1.15 5.44 11.13
C GLY A 56 0.01 5.88 10.23
N ILE A 57 -1.20 5.79 10.75
CA ILE A 57 -2.45 5.96 9.99
C ILE A 57 -2.95 7.41 9.90
N GLY A 58 -2.24 8.36 10.52
CA GLY A 58 -2.72 9.74 10.65
C GLY A 58 -3.02 10.42 9.32
N GLN A 59 -2.21 10.18 8.30
CA GLN A 59 -2.44 10.77 6.99
C GLN A 59 -3.71 10.23 6.31
N MET A 60 -3.98 8.94 6.44
CA MET A 60 -5.22 8.36 5.90
C MET A 60 -6.46 8.87 6.63
N LEU A 61 -6.38 9.05 7.95
CA LEU A 61 -7.46 9.67 8.72
C LEU A 61 -7.74 11.08 8.26
N GLU A 62 -6.70 11.87 8.00
CA GLU A 62 -6.82 13.25 7.51
C GLU A 62 -7.47 13.30 6.12
N TYR A 63 -7.03 12.45 5.18
CA TYR A 63 -7.65 12.38 3.85
C TYR A 63 -9.13 12.02 3.92
N LEU A 64 -9.51 11.07 4.78
CA LEU A 64 -10.92 10.68 4.96
C LEU A 64 -11.73 11.81 5.62
N GLU A 65 -11.16 12.52 6.56
CA GLU A 65 -11.82 13.65 7.23
C GLU A 65 -12.02 14.84 6.27
N GLU A 66 -11.04 15.12 5.43
CA GLU A 66 -11.11 16.15 4.39
C GLU A 66 -11.93 15.70 3.16
N LYS A 67 -12.44 14.48 3.16
CA LYS A 67 -13.25 13.88 2.08
C LYS A 67 -12.53 13.89 0.73
N VAL A 68 -11.22 13.65 0.75
CA VAL A 68 -10.44 13.43 -0.48
C VAL A 68 -10.98 12.19 -1.19
N ASP A 69 -11.28 12.31 -2.47
CA ASP A 69 -11.75 11.16 -3.26
C ASP A 69 -10.59 10.25 -3.65
N LEU A 70 -10.46 9.14 -2.94
CA LEU A 70 -9.42 8.13 -3.15
C LEU A 70 -9.94 6.85 -3.82
N ARG A 71 -11.17 6.87 -4.33
CA ARG A 71 -11.76 5.69 -4.99
C ARG A 71 -10.97 5.29 -6.22
N GLY A 72 -10.62 4.01 -6.28
CA GLY A 72 -9.86 3.42 -7.37
C GLY A 72 -8.36 3.72 -7.36
N PHE A 73 -7.84 4.40 -6.33
CA PHE A 73 -6.40 4.59 -6.15
C PHE A 73 -5.70 3.28 -5.80
N CYS A 74 -4.43 3.19 -6.17
CA CYS A 74 -3.49 2.23 -5.61
C CYS A 74 -2.75 2.88 -4.44
N ALA A 75 -2.48 2.12 -3.39
CA ALA A 75 -1.73 2.59 -2.24
C ALA A 75 -0.49 1.74 -1.98
N ALA A 76 0.63 2.38 -1.68
CA ALA A 76 1.80 1.73 -1.12
C ALA A 76 2.07 2.28 0.27
N ASP A 77 2.26 1.41 1.25
CA ASP A 77 2.46 1.76 2.66
C ASP A 77 3.57 0.90 3.26
N LYS A 78 4.32 1.45 4.19
CA LYS A 78 5.36 0.70 4.91
C LYS A 78 4.78 -0.45 5.70
N VAL A 79 3.66 -0.24 6.39
CA VAL A 79 3.04 -1.22 7.30
C VAL A 79 1.53 -1.15 7.18
N ILE A 80 0.93 -2.23 6.73
CA ILE A 80 -0.53 -2.38 6.63
C ILE A 80 -1.01 -3.39 7.66
N GLY A 81 -1.56 -2.89 8.77
CA GLY A 81 -2.32 -3.68 9.71
C GLY A 81 -3.81 -3.66 9.40
N ARG A 82 -4.61 -4.26 10.26
CA ARG A 82 -6.07 -4.26 10.13
C ARG A 82 -6.64 -2.83 10.14
N ALA A 83 -6.09 -1.94 10.97
CA ALA A 83 -6.49 -0.54 11.03
C ALA A 83 -6.30 0.17 9.69
N ALA A 84 -5.11 0.09 9.09
CA ALA A 84 -4.84 0.66 7.77
C ALA A 84 -5.74 0.04 6.69
N ALA A 85 -5.92 -1.28 6.69
CA ALA A 85 -6.79 -1.97 5.74
C ALA A 85 -8.25 -1.48 5.81
N MET A 86 -8.77 -1.25 7.01
CA MET A 86 -10.12 -0.67 7.21
C MET A 86 -10.21 0.75 6.65
N LEU A 87 -9.17 1.56 6.80
CA LEU A 87 -9.14 2.91 6.24
C LEU A 87 -9.04 2.91 4.72
N PHE A 88 -8.25 2.02 4.13
CA PHE A 88 -8.21 1.84 2.68
C PHE A 88 -9.56 1.37 2.14
N ALA A 89 -10.24 0.48 2.82
CA ALA A 89 -11.60 0.07 2.46
C ALA A 89 -12.59 1.24 2.55
N SER A 90 -12.54 2.06 3.60
CA SER A 90 -13.34 3.27 3.72
C SER A 90 -13.11 4.26 2.58
N ALA A 91 -11.87 4.35 2.11
CA ALA A 91 -11.48 5.25 1.03
C ALA A 91 -11.81 4.73 -0.37
N GLY A 92 -12.15 3.46 -0.52
CA GLY A 92 -12.41 2.83 -1.81
C GLY A 92 -11.14 2.56 -2.63
N VAL A 93 -10.00 2.37 -1.97
CA VAL A 93 -8.74 1.99 -2.59
C VAL A 93 -8.89 0.64 -3.28
N ARG A 94 -8.33 0.51 -4.48
CA ARG A 94 -8.47 -0.67 -5.33
C ARG A 94 -7.42 -1.74 -5.04
N GLU A 95 -6.21 -1.32 -4.79
CA GLU A 95 -5.05 -2.20 -4.67
C GLU A 95 -4.04 -1.61 -3.68
N VAL A 96 -3.40 -2.45 -2.90
CA VAL A 96 -2.39 -2.03 -1.93
C VAL A 96 -1.11 -2.86 -2.02
N LEU A 97 0.01 -2.21 -1.70
CA LEU A 97 1.29 -2.86 -1.49
C LEU A 97 1.84 -2.43 -0.13
N GLY A 98 2.12 -3.39 0.72
CA GLY A 98 2.79 -3.14 2.00
C GLY A 98 4.21 -3.70 2.01
N ASP A 99 5.20 -2.96 2.52
CA ASP A 99 6.48 -3.58 2.84
C ASP A 99 6.24 -4.72 3.84
N VAL A 100 5.35 -4.46 4.81
CA VAL A 100 4.83 -5.44 5.76
C VAL A 100 3.30 -5.37 5.76
N ILE A 101 2.65 -6.52 5.64
CA ILE A 101 1.20 -6.66 5.88
C ILE A 101 1.00 -7.64 7.04
N SER A 102 0.08 -7.33 7.96
CA SER A 102 -0.28 -8.26 9.02
C SER A 102 -1.32 -9.27 8.55
N ARG A 103 -1.32 -10.46 9.14
CA ARG A 103 -2.35 -11.48 8.89
C ARG A 103 -3.75 -10.97 9.17
N ALA A 104 -3.91 -10.09 10.15
CA ALA A 104 -5.21 -9.50 10.49
C ALA A 104 -5.77 -8.54 9.42
N ALA A 105 -4.90 -7.99 8.56
CA ALA A 105 -5.31 -7.15 7.45
C ALA A 105 -5.93 -7.94 6.29
N LEU A 106 -5.49 -9.18 6.06
CA LEU A 106 -5.88 -9.97 4.89
C LEU A 106 -7.39 -10.18 4.78
N PRO A 107 -8.12 -10.61 5.83
CA PRO A 107 -9.56 -10.79 5.74
C PRO A 107 -10.31 -9.50 5.38
N VAL A 108 -9.82 -8.36 5.83
CA VAL A 108 -10.41 -7.05 5.49
C VAL A 108 -10.19 -6.73 4.03
N LEU A 109 -8.97 -6.86 3.54
CA LEU A 109 -8.65 -6.60 2.13
C LEU A 109 -9.46 -7.50 1.20
N GLU A 110 -9.59 -8.78 1.54
CA GLU A 110 -10.38 -9.74 0.78
C GLU A 110 -11.87 -9.44 0.81
N ALA A 111 -12.42 -9.08 1.98
CA ALA A 111 -13.84 -8.77 2.14
C ALA A 111 -14.29 -7.53 1.34
N TYR A 112 -13.38 -6.60 1.07
CA TYR A 112 -13.66 -5.37 0.33
C TYR A 112 -13.03 -5.35 -1.07
N ASP A 113 -12.66 -6.51 -1.61
CA ASP A 113 -12.12 -6.70 -2.96
C ASP A 113 -10.89 -5.81 -3.25
N ILE A 114 -10.05 -5.61 -2.25
CA ILE A 114 -8.80 -4.89 -2.40
C ILE A 114 -7.69 -5.89 -2.71
N SER A 115 -7.13 -5.82 -3.89
CA SER A 115 -5.95 -6.61 -4.26
C SER A 115 -4.75 -6.19 -3.44
N TYR A 116 -3.89 -7.14 -3.07
CA TYR A 116 -2.74 -6.82 -2.22
C TYR A 116 -1.48 -7.56 -2.62
N ARG A 117 -0.36 -6.89 -2.38
CA ARG A 117 1.00 -7.46 -2.45
C ARG A 117 1.77 -7.05 -1.21
N TYR A 118 2.72 -7.86 -0.80
CA TYR A 118 3.55 -7.53 0.36
C TYR A 118 4.98 -8.03 0.19
N GLY A 119 5.91 -7.37 0.87
CA GLY A 119 7.28 -7.86 1.01
C GLY A 119 7.37 -8.92 2.10
N ARG A 120 6.73 -8.67 3.25
CA ARG A 120 6.71 -9.60 4.39
C ARG A 120 5.31 -9.66 5.02
N LEU A 121 4.90 -10.86 5.38
CA LEU A 121 3.69 -11.11 6.16
C LEU A 121 4.05 -11.22 7.65
N ALA A 122 3.49 -10.33 8.48
CA ALA A 122 3.66 -10.34 9.92
C ALA A 122 2.44 -10.95 10.61
N ASP A 123 2.64 -11.60 11.76
CA ASP A 123 1.51 -12.15 12.51
C ASP A 123 0.62 -11.03 13.06
N ARG A 124 1.22 -9.94 13.52
CA ARG A 124 0.53 -8.76 14.07
C ARG A 124 1.42 -7.54 14.02
N ILE A 125 0.81 -6.37 14.11
CA ILE A 125 1.53 -5.11 14.25
C ILE A 125 1.71 -4.81 15.75
N ILE A 126 2.96 -4.75 16.17
CA ILE A 126 3.32 -4.46 17.56
C ILE A 126 3.59 -2.97 17.77
N ASN A 127 3.45 -2.52 19.01
CA ASN A 127 3.75 -1.14 19.38
C ASN A 127 5.28 -0.85 19.29
N ARG A 128 5.64 0.42 19.43
CA ARG A 128 7.06 0.84 19.36
C ARG A 128 7.94 0.28 20.48
N ARG A 129 7.36 -0.08 21.63
CA ARG A 129 8.06 -0.69 22.74
C ARG A 129 8.36 -2.17 22.52
N GLY A 130 7.62 -2.81 21.59
CA GLY A 130 7.74 -4.24 21.31
C GLY A 130 7.09 -5.16 22.36
N ASP A 131 6.29 -4.61 23.26
CA ASP A 131 5.69 -5.33 24.40
C ASP A 131 4.18 -5.59 24.26
N GLY A 132 3.57 -5.12 23.21
CA GLY A 132 2.15 -5.29 22.97
C GLY A 132 1.69 -4.92 21.57
N LEU A 133 0.39 -5.01 21.34
CA LEU A 133 -0.24 -4.65 20.09
C LEU A 133 -0.14 -3.13 19.83
N CYS A 134 -0.07 -2.75 18.56
CA CYS A 134 -0.19 -1.34 18.19
C CYS A 134 -1.52 -0.77 18.77
N PRO A 135 -1.51 0.41 19.40
CA PRO A 135 -2.71 0.99 20.01
C PRO A 135 -3.87 1.18 19.04
N MET A 136 -3.59 1.39 17.75
CA MET A 136 -4.62 1.51 16.73
C MET A 136 -5.22 0.15 16.38
N GLU A 137 -4.40 -0.89 16.31
CA GLU A 137 -4.87 -2.27 16.11
C GLU A 137 -5.73 -2.75 17.28
N GLU A 138 -5.30 -2.43 18.51
CA GLU A 138 -6.05 -2.76 19.72
C GLU A 138 -7.41 -2.06 19.75
N ALA A 139 -7.45 -0.79 19.39
CA ALA A 139 -8.69 0.00 19.43
C ALA A 139 -9.80 -0.55 18.52
N ILE A 140 -9.46 -1.23 17.44
CA ILE A 140 -10.43 -1.72 16.45
C ILE A 140 -10.68 -3.21 16.50
N LEU A 141 -10.23 -3.90 17.55
CA LEU A 141 -10.44 -5.36 17.68
C LEU A 141 -11.91 -5.77 17.54
N ALA A 142 -12.83 -4.94 18.04
CA ALA A 142 -14.26 -5.19 17.98
C ALA A 142 -14.98 -4.51 16.81
N ALA A 143 -14.27 -3.74 15.97
CA ALA A 143 -14.88 -3.09 14.81
C ALA A 143 -15.18 -4.11 13.70
N ASN A 144 -16.39 -4.08 13.17
CA ASN A 144 -16.83 -5.00 12.13
C ASN A 144 -16.88 -4.38 10.74
N THR A 145 -16.94 -3.06 10.65
CA THR A 145 -17.04 -2.33 9.38
C THR A 145 -15.99 -1.25 9.27
N PRO A 146 -15.59 -0.86 8.03
CA PRO A 146 -14.68 0.24 7.81
C PRO A 146 -15.14 1.56 8.43
N ARG A 147 -16.45 1.82 8.44
CA ARG A 147 -17.03 3.02 9.04
C ARG A 147 -16.87 3.04 10.55
N GLU A 148 -17.15 1.93 11.22
CA GLU A 148 -16.92 1.79 12.66
C GLU A 148 -15.44 1.98 12.98
N ALA A 149 -14.56 1.30 12.25
CA ALA A 149 -13.14 1.43 12.43
C ALA A 149 -12.65 2.87 12.25
N TYR A 150 -13.10 3.55 11.20
CA TYR A 150 -12.77 4.97 10.99
C TYR A 150 -13.18 5.86 12.18
N ASN A 151 -14.39 5.70 12.68
CA ASN A 151 -14.87 6.50 13.80
C ASN A 151 -14.05 6.24 15.08
N ILE A 152 -13.75 4.99 15.37
CA ILE A 152 -12.94 4.59 16.52
C ILE A 152 -11.49 5.11 16.38
N LEU A 153 -10.87 4.88 15.23
CA LEU A 153 -9.49 5.27 14.97
C LEU A 153 -9.30 6.78 15.00
N ARG A 154 -10.24 7.53 14.45
CA ARG A 154 -10.23 8.99 14.50
C ARG A 154 -10.23 9.51 15.93
N GLY A 155 -11.11 8.97 16.77
CA GLY A 155 -11.18 9.33 18.19
C GLY A 155 -9.91 8.95 18.95
N ARG A 156 -9.42 7.73 18.75
CA ARG A 156 -8.20 7.22 19.40
C ARG A 156 -6.96 8.00 18.99
N TYR A 157 -6.83 8.31 17.71
CA TYR A 157 -5.70 9.09 17.18
C TYR A 157 -5.66 10.50 17.79
N ARG A 158 -6.81 11.17 17.88
CA ARG A 158 -6.92 12.49 18.52
C ARG A 158 -6.50 12.44 19.99
N THR A 159 -6.94 11.43 20.72
CA THR A 159 -6.57 11.25 22.12
C THR A 159 -5.08 11.03 22.31
N LEU A 160 -4.44 10.22 21.46
CA LEU A 160 -3.03 9.88 21.58
C LEU A 160 -2.09 10.97 21.10
N THR A 161 -2.48 11.76 20.11
CA THR A 161 -1.60 12.72 19.43
C THR A 161 -1.94 14.18 19.72
N GLY A 162 -3.12 14.45 20.30
CA GLY A 162 -3.65 15.80 20.43
C GLY A 162 -4.04 16.44 19.09
N TYR A 163 -4.06 15.65 18.01
CA TYR A 163 -4.42 16.13 16.67
C TYR A 163 -5.85 16.65 16.66
N SER A 164 -6.01 17.90 16.22
CA SER A 164 -7.30 18.49 15.89
C SER A 164 -7.29 18.90 14.42
N PRO A 165 -8.29 18.48 13.63
CA PRO A 165 -8.34 18.88 12.23
C PRO A 165 -8.39 20.41 12.14
N ARG A 166 -7.71 20.96 11.15
CA ARG A 166 -7.83 22.37 10.85
C ARG A 166 -9.28 22.62 10.46
N THR A 167 -9.98 23.39 11.28
CA THR A 167 -11.27 23.94 10.90
C THR A 167 -11.02 24.83 9.69
N GLN A 168 -11.41 24.39 8.49
CA GLN A 168 -11.47 25.30 7.37
C GLN A 168 -12.47 26.37 7.75
N LYS A 169 -11.98 27.56 8.06
CA LYS A 169 -12.84 28.74 8.08
C LYS A 169 -13.37 28.88 6.67
N GLN A 170 -14.66 28.65 6.50
CA GLN A 170 -15.39 29.10 5.34
C GLN A 170 -15.27 30.64 5.36
N GLU A 171 -14.50 31.16 4.43
CA GLU A 171 -14.66 32.52 3.97
C GLU A 171 -15.69 32.55 2.83
#